data_052d718d63c407b033dc76664fbf9216
#
_entry.id   052d718d63c407b033dc76664fbf9216
#
_cell.length_a   1.000
_cell.length_b   1.000
_cell.length_c   1.000
_cell.angle_alpha   90.00
_cell.angle_beta   90.00
_cell.angle_gamma   90.00
#
_symmetry.space_group_name_H-M   'P 1'
#
loop_
_entity.id
_entity.type
_entity.pdbx_description
1 polymer ?
#
loop_
_entity_poly.entity_id
_entity_poly.type
_entity_poly.pdbx_seq_one_letter_code
_entity_poly.pdbx_strand_id
1 'polypeptide(L)'
;LTRMKEDCLVAVVRAKNKEQGEKVIDAIVAGGINFIEITMTMDEGNPVEFIQFMSEKYRNNEKVVIGAGTVLDPETARAVILAGANYVVSPGLNVETIKLCNRYRVPMLPGVMSPTEAITALESGCDIIKVFPGNVVGPGAISSFKGPLPQGDFMPSGGVDVDNVDKWLK
;
A
#
# COMPACT_ATOMS: atom_id res chain seq x y z
N LEU A 1 8.60 6.68 -4.44
CA LEU A 1 7.89 7.44 -3.39
C LEU A 1 7.44 8.82 -3.88
N THR A 2 8.30 9.61 -4.53
CA THR A 2 7.91 10.93 -5.07
C THR A 2 6.67 10.85 -5.96
N ARG A 3 6.67 9.98 -6.95
CA ARG A 3 5.50 9.75 -7.81
C ARG A 3 4.26 9.30 -7.05
N MET A 4 4.40 8.46 -6.01
CA MET A 4 3.24 8.04 -5.21
C MET A 4 2.58 9.23 -4.50
N LYS A 5 3.38 10.21 -4.07
CA LYS A 5 2.88 11.46 -3.49
C LYS A 5 2.26 12.39 -4.53
N GLU A 6 2.79 12.42 -5.75
CA GLU A 6 2.26 13.22 -6.86
C GLU A 6 0.95 12.66 -7.39
N ASP A 7 0.88 11.33 -7.60
CA ASP A 7 -0.31 10.65 -8.11
C ASP A 7 -1.44 10.59 -7.05
N CYS A 8 -1.11 10.65 -5.74
CA CYS A 8 -2.01 10.68 -4.58
C CYS A 8 -3.01 9.52 -4.46
N LEU A 9 -3.02 8.57 -5.37
CA LEU A 9 -3.98 7.46 -5.39
C LEU A 9 -3.29 6.11 -5.49
N VAL A 10 -3.73 5.17 -4.64
CA VAL A 10 -3.37 3.76 -4.68
C VAL A 10 -4.65 2.94 -4.73
N ALA A 11 -4.80 2.11 -5.76
CA ALA A 11 -5.94 1.20 -5.86
C ALA A 11 -5.64 -0.11 -5.13
N VAL A 12 -6.44 -0.41 -4.12
CA VAL A 12 -6.36 -1.67 -3.38
C VAL A 12 -7.21 -2.72 -4.07
N VAL A 13 -6.58 -3.78 -4.56
CA VAL A 13 -7.22 -4.86 -5.29
C VAL A 13 -7.23 -6.14 -4.47
N ARG A 14 -8.43 -6.56 -4.07
CA ARG A 14 -8.68 -7.87 -3.49
C ARG A 14 -9.34 -8.73 -4.56
N ALA A 15 -8.54 -9.56 -5.21
CA ALA A 15 -9.01 -10.39 -6.30
C ALA A 15 -9.71 -11.65 -5.78
N LYS A 16 -10.79 -12.05 -6.46
CA LYS A 16 -11.37 -13.37 -6.25
C LYS A 16 -10.45 -14.47 -6.76
N ASN A 17 -9.96 -14.29 -7.97
CA ASN A 17 -8.99 -15.18 -8.62
C ASN A 17 -8.13 -14.38 -9.61
N LYS A 18 -7.14 -15.03 -10.22
CA LYS A 18 -6.20 -14.40 -11.14
C LYS A 18 -6.88 -13.71 -12.33
N GLU A 19 -7.85 -14.38 -12.97
CA GLU A 19 -8.51 -13.86 -14.17
C GLU A 19 -9.32 -12.57 -13.87
N GLN A 20 -10.10 -12.61 -12.80
CA GLN A 20 -10.88 -11.45 -12.37
C GLN A 20 -9.96 -10.31 -11.91
N GLY A 21 -8.91 -10.63 -11.14
CA GLY A 21 -7.95 -9.65 -10.67
C GLY A 21 -7.21 -8.95 -11.82
N GLU A 22 -6.79 -9.69 -12.84
CA GLU A 22 -6.16 -9.12 -14.04
C GLU A 22 -7.07 -8.12 -14.75
N LYS A 23 -8.32 -8.50 -15.01
CA LYS A 23 -9.30 -7.61 -15.67
C LYS A 23 -9.55 -6.33 -14.87
N VAL A 24 -9.65 -6.45 -13.55
CA VAL A 24 -9.85 -5.30 -12.65
C VAL A 24 -8.63 -4.37 -12.69
N ILE A 25 -7.41 -4.91 -12.60
CA ILE A 25 -6.19 -4.09 -12.64
C ILE A 25 -6.04 -3.41 -14.00
N ASP A 26 -6.29 -4.11 -15.11
CA ASP A 26 -6.23 -3.52 -16.44
C ASP A 26 -7.22 -2.34 -16.59
N ALA A 27 -8.43 -2.49 -16.06
CA ALA A 27 -9.42 -1.41 -16.07
C ALA A 27 -9.00 -0.20 -15.20
N ILE A 28 -8.43 -0.45 -14.01
CA ILE A 28 -7.92 0.59 -13.12
C ILE A 28 -6.79 1.37 -13.79
N VAL A 29 -5.83 0.67 -14.41
CA VAL A 29 -4.71 1.27 -15.14
C VAL A 29 -5.20 2.07 -16.35
N ALA A 30 -6.16 1.53 -17.10
CA ALA A 30 -6.80 2.25 -18.21
C ALA A 30 -7.53 3.51 -17.75
N GLY A 31 -8.05 3.51 -16.51
CA GLY A 31 -8.66 4.67 -15.84
C GLY A 31 -7.67 5.70 -15.32
N GLY A 32 -6.35 5.43 -15.38
CA GLY A 32 -5.29 6.38 -15.02
C GLY A 32 -4.71 6.22 -13.62
N ILE A 33 -5.12 5.23 -12.81
CA ILE A 33 -4.49 4.94 -11.53
C ILE A 33 -3.30 3.99 -11.77
N ASN A 34 -2.12 4.43 -11.37
CA ASN A 34 -0.86 3.74 -11.69
C ASN A 34 -0.29 2.91 -10.52
N PHE A 35 -0.66 3.22 -9.28
CA PHE A 35 -0.21 2.46 -8.10
C PHE A 35 -1.27 1.42 -7.72
N ILE A 36 -0.89 0.15 -7.81
CA ILE A 36 -1.79 -0.99 -7.56
C ILE A 36 -1.29 -1.78 -6.37
N GLU A 37 -2.09 -1.87 -5.31
CA GLU A 37 -1.85 -2.70 -4.14
C GLU A 37 -2.62 -4.03 -4.27
N ILE A 38 -1.93 -5.13 -4.58
CA ILE A 38 -2.53 -6.47 -4.62
C ILE A 38 -2.48 -7.05 -3.21
N THR A 39 -3.64 -7.36 -2.64
CA THR A 39 -3.70 -7.88 -1.26
C THR A 39 -3.34 -9.37 -1.19
N MET A 40 -2.71 -9.77 -0.07
CA MET A 40 -2.42 -11.18 0.23
C MET A 40 -3.69 -11.99 0.53
N THR A 41 -4.85 -11.32 0.67
CA THR A 41 -6.17 -11.97 0.85
C THR A 41 -6.85 -12.16 -0.50
N MET A 42 -6.61 -13.30 -1.12
CA MET A 42 -7.22 -13.74 -2.38
C MET A 42 -8.12 -14.96 -2.10
N ASP A 43 -9.31 -15.02 -2.71
CA ASP A 43 -10.25 -16.12 -2.41
C ASP A 43 -9.79 -17.44 -3.03
N GLU A 44 -9.27 -17.39 -4.26
CA GLU A 44 -8.82 -18.56 -5.01
C GLU A 44 -7.45 -18.29 -5.65
N GLY A 45 -6.50 -19.19 -5.45
CA GLY A 45 -5.16 -19.13 -6.03
C GLY A 45 -4.09 -18.63 -5.06
N ASN A 46 -2.92 -18.33 -5.59
CA ASN A 46 -1.76 -17.87 -4.83
C ASN A 46 -1.51 -16.38 -5.10
N PRO A 47 -1.68 -15.50 -4.10
CA PRO A 47 -1.47 -14.07 -4.31
C PRO A 47 -0.03 -13.70 -4.68
N VAL A 48 0.98 -14.45 -4.22
CA VAL A 48 2.39 -14.21 -4.58
C VAL A 48 2.62 -14.48 -6.08
N GLU A 49 2.07 -15.56 -6.61
CA GLU A 49 2.13 -15.87 -8.04
C GLU A 49 1.36 -14.84 -8.87
N PHE A 50 0.25 -14.33 -8.34
CA PHE A 50 -0.51 -13.28 -9.02
C PHE A 50 0.26 -11.95 -9.04
N ILE A 51 0.93 -11.56 -7.94
CA ILE A 51 1.82 -10.41 -7.90
C ILE A 51 2.94 -10.57 -8.94
N GLN A 52 3.58 -11.74 -9.00
CA GLN A 52 4.62 -12.02 -10.00
C GLN A 52 4.10 -11.84 -11.42
N PHE A 53 2.96 -12.42 -11.73
CA PHE A 53 2.33 -12.31 -13.04
C PHE A 53 2.05 -10.87 -13.43
N MET A 54 1.46 -10.08 -12.54
CA MET A 54 1.15 -8.67 -12.82
C MET A 54 2.41 -7.81 -12.91
N SER A 55 3.42 -8.08 -12.09
CA SER A 55 4.72 -7.40 -12.16
C SER A 55 5.43 -7.66 -13.50
N GLU A 56 5.37 -8.89 -14.00
CA GLU A 56 5.91 -9.26 -15.31
C GLU A 56 5.10 -8.61 -16.45
N LYS A 57 3.79 -8.65 -16.38
CA LYS A 57 2.89 -8.05 -17.37
C LYS A 57 3.16 -6.55 -17.58
N TYR A 58 3.34 -5.82 -16.48
CA TYR A 58 3.54 -4.38 -16.52
C TYR A 58 5.02 -3.95 -16.50
N ARG A 59 5.97 -4.88 -16.59
CA ARG A 59 7.42 -4.62 -16.52
C ARG A 59 7.91 -3.48 -17.44
N ASN A 60 7.35 -3.40 -18.65
CA ASN A 60 7.73 -2.42 -19.65
C ASN A 60 6.87 -1.14 -19.62
N ASN A 61 5.95 -1.03 -18.69
CA ASN A 61 5.14 0.15 -18.46
C ASN A 61 5.67 0.91 -17.24
N GLU A 62 6.55 1.88 -17.46
CA GLU A 62 7.19 2.66 -16.39
C GLU A 62 6.21 3.44 -15.50
N LYS A 63 4.96 3.61 -15.95
CA LYS A 63 3.94 4.32 -15.19
C LYS A 63 3.33 3.42 -14.09
N VAL A 64 3.12 2.14 -14.38
CA VAL A 64 2.44 1.22 -13.47
C VAL A 64 3.41 0.67 -12.44
N VAL A 65 3.00 0.70 -11.18
CA VAL A 65 3.77 0.22 -10.03
C VAL A 65 2.94 -0.78 -9.25
N ILE A 66 3.38 -2.03 -9.26
CA ILE A 66 2.71 -3.12 -8.54
C ILE A 66 3.29 -3.24 -7.13
N GLY A 67 2.43 -3.21 -6.13
CA GLY A 67 2.78 -3.44 -4.73
C GLY A 67 1.96 -4.56 -4.11
N ALA A 68 2.39 -5.00 -2.94
CA ALA A 68 1.72 -6.03 -2.16
C ALA A 68 1.10 -5.44 -0.90
N GLY A 69 -0.18 -5.75 -0.63
CA GLY A 69 -0.89 -5.33 0.56
C GLY A 69 -1.29 -6.48 1.48
N THR A 70 -1.66 -6.14 2.69
CA THR A 70 -1.99 -7.11 3.75
C THR A 70 -0.79 -8.03 4.08
N VAL A 71 0.41 -7.48 4.03
CA VAL A 71 1.64 -8.19 4.40
C VAL A 71 1.85 -8.03 5.90
N LEU A 72 1.81 -9.14 6.65
CA LEU A 72 1.77 -9.12 8.11
C LEU A 72 3.11 -9.45 8.79
N ASP A 73 4.07 -9.97 8.02
CA ASP A 73 5.33 -10.51 8.54
C ASP A 73 6.50 -10.34 7.55
N PRO A 74 7.75 -10.44 8.04
CA PRO A 74 8.94 -10.30 7.19
C PRO A 74 9.05 -11.40 6.12
N GLU A 75 8.62 -12.62 6.42
CA GLU A 75 8.69 -13.77 5.51
C GLU A 75 7.81 -13.53 4.28
N THR A 76 6.57 -13.10 4.50
CA THR A 76 5.64 -12.70 3.44
C THR A 76 6.18 -11.50 2.67
N ALA A 77 6.74 -10.49 3.36
CA ALA A 77 7.38 -9.35 2.70
C ALA A 77 8.51 -9.79 1.77
N ARG A 78 9.37 -10.72 2.21
CA ARG A 78 10.43 -11.26 1.36
C ARG A 78 9.89 -11.97 0.14
N ALA A 79 8.85 -12.79 0.29
CA ALA A 79 8.21 -13.53 -0.80
C ALA A 79 7.67 -12.59 -1.87
N VAL A 80 6.92 -11.54 -1.48
CA VAL A 80 6.35 -10.60 -2.45
C VAL A 80 7.40 -9.72 -3.12
N ILE A 81 8.50 -9.38 -2.42
CA ILE A 81 9.64 -8.68 -3.02
C ILE A 81 10.29 -9.54 -4.12
N LEU A 82 10.48 -10.83 -3.88
CA LEU A 82 11.00 -11.78 -4.88
C LEU A 82 10.04 -11.93 -6.07
N ALA A 83 8.74 -11.83 -5.84
CA ALA A 83 7.71 -11.84 -6.87
C ALA A 83 7.64 -10.53 -7.68
N GLY A 84 8.43 -9.51 -7.34
CA GLY A 84 8.51 -8.26 -8.09
C GLY A 84 7.67 -7.10 -7.52
N ALA A 85 7.15 -7.22 -6.30
CA ALA A 85 6.48 -6.08 -5.65
C ALA A 85 7.46 -4.91 -5.46
N ASN A 86 7.05 -3.72 -5.90
CA ASN A 86 7.86 -2.50 -5.83
C ASN A 86 7.64 -1.73 -4.52
N TYR A 87 6.61 -2.03 -3.79
CA TYR A 87 6.32 -1.52 -2.44
C TYR A 87 5.48 -2.53 -1.66
N VAL A 88 5.51 -2.42 -0.35
CA VAL A 88 4.81 -3.32 0.58
C VAL A 88 3.91 -2.50 1.48
N VAL A 89 2.69 -2.97 1.74
CA VAL A 89 1.72 -2.32 2.62
C VAL A 89 1.22 -3.31 3.66
N SER A 90 1.09 -2.86 4.89
CA SER A 90 0.54 -3.65 6.00
C SER A 90 -0.66 -2.94 6.64
N PRO A 91 -1.62 -3.67 7.20
CA PRO A 91 -2.67 -3.06 8.03
C PRO A 91 -2.20 -2.66 9.42
N GLY A 92 -1.03 -3.12 9.86
CA GLY A 92 -0.47 -2.85 11.18
C GLY A 92 1.03 -2.59 11.15
N LEU A 93 1.57 -2.22 12.30
CA LEU A 93 2.98 -1.91 12.48
C LEU A 93 3.77 -3.18 12.85
N ASN A 94 4.75 -3.53 12.02
CA ASN A 94 5.74 -4.56 12.32
C ASN A 94 7.14 -4.03 11.97
N VAL A 95 7.93 -3.73 12.98
CA VAL A 95 9.27 -3.14 12.82
C VAL A 95 10.23 -4.07 12.07
N GLU A 96 10.12 -5.39 12.28
CA GLU A 96 11.00 -6.34 11.59
C GLU A 96 10.68 -6.42 10.09
N THR A 97 9.40 -6.28 9.71
CA THR A 97 9.01 -6.15 8.29
C THR A 97 9.57 -4.88 7.68
N ILE A 98 9.53 -3.75 8.41
CA ILE A 98 10.14 -2.48 7.95
C ILE A 98 11.63 -2.66 7.71
N LYS A 99 12.37 -3.23 8.69
CA LYS A 99 13.80 -3.47 8.59
C LYS A 99 14.15 -4.37 7.40
N LEU A 100 13.34 -5.41 7.16
CA LEU A 100 13.52 -6.30 6.02
C LEU A 100 13.35 -5.52 4.69
N CYS A 101 12.27 -4.78 4.54
CA CYS A 101 11.99 -3.99 3.35
C CYS A 101 13.10 -2.95 3.09
N ASN A 102 13.55 -2.24 4.13
CA ASN A 102 14.67 -1.30 4.04
C ASN A 102 15.97 -1.96 3.56
N ARG A 103 16.26 -3.20 4.00
CA ARG A 103 17.43 -3.98 3.55
C ARG A 103 17.42 -4.19 2.04
N TYR A 104 16.25 -4.41 1.46
CA TYR A 104 16.08 -4.61 0.02
C TYR A 104 15.73 -3.32 -0.73
N ARG A 105 15.69 -2.18 -0.04
CA ARG A 105 15.33 -0.86 -0.59
C ARG A 105 13.96 -0.85 -1.27
N VAL A 106 13.03 -1.59 -0.70
CA VAL A 106 11.61 -1.60 -1.10
C VAL A 106 10.83 -0.79 -0.08
N PRO A 107 10.09 0.25 -0.49
CA PRO A 107 9.28 1.03 0.42
C PRO A 107 8.27 0.17 1.17
N MET A 108 8.17 0.39 2.49
CA MET A 108 7.17 -0.24 3.36
C MET A 108 6.26 0.84 3.93
N LEU A 109 4.95 0.64 3.77
CA LEU A 109 3.89 1.52 4.26
C LEU A 109 3.14 0.80 5.40
N PRO A 110 3.60 0.91 6.65
CA PRO A 110 2.98 0.24 7.78
C PRO A 110 1.68 0.92 8.18
N GLY A 111 0.69 0.13 8.60
CA GLY A 111 -0.56 0.61 9.16
C GLY A 111 -0.39 1.08 10.60
N VAL A 112 -0.97 2.23 10.92
CA VAL A 112 -1.01 2.80 12.27
C VAL A 112 -2.40 3.33 12.58
N MET A 113 -2.73 3.38 13.87
CA MET A 113 -3.97 3.97 14.37
C MET A 113 -3.70 4.97 15.51
N SER A 114 -2.46 5.10 15.95
CA SER A 114 -2.06 6.00 17.05
C SER A 114 -0.80 6.80 16.72
N PRO A 115 -0.60 7.98 17.37
CA PRO A 115 0.64 8.74 17.24
C PRO A 115 1.88 7.95 17.67
N THR A 116 1.78 7.11 18.70
CA THR A 116 2.90 6.26 19.16
C THR A 116 3.37 5.30 18.08
N GLU A 117 2.42 4.64 17.39
CA GLU A 117 2.77 3.76 16.27
C GLU A 117 3.37 4.55 15.11
N ALA A 118 2.83 5.75 14.81
CA ALA A 118 3.37 6.59 13.76
C ALA A 118 4.81 7.04 14.05
N ILE A 119 5.13 7.41 15.30
CA ILE A 119 6.49 7.74 15.72
C ILE A 119 7.41 6.52 15.53
N THR A 120 7.00 5.35 15.98
CA THR A 120 7.76 4.12 15.83
C THR A 120 8.02 3.77 14.35
N ALA A 121 7.02 3.99 13.48
CA ALA A 121 7.17 3.79 12.05
C ALA A 121 8.22 4.74 11.44
N LEU A 122 8.16 6.03 11.78
CA LEU A 122 9.14 7.04 11.33
C LEU A 122 10.55 6.72 11.82
N GLU A 123 10.71 6.38 13.10
CA GLU A 123 12.01 5.97 13.69
C GLU A 123 12.57 4.71 13.03
N SER A 124 11.69 3.84 12.53
CA SER A 124 12.08 2.62 11.80
C SER A 124 12.45 2.88 10.33
N GLY A 125 12.30 4.12 9.84
CA GLY A 125 12.71 4.52 8.50
C GLY A 125 11.62 4.40 7.43
N CYS A 126 10.36 4.56 7.80
CA CYS A 126 9.25 4.62 6.84
C CYS A 126 9.07 6.04 6.33
N ASP A 127 8.87 6.20 5.01
CA ASP A 127 8.63 7.50 4.37
C ASP A 127 7.14 7.85 4.31
N ILE A 128 6.28 6.85 4.12
CA ILE A 128 4.82 7.00 4.06
C ILE A 128 4.19 6.03 5.06
N ILE A 129 3.25 6.53 5.85
CA ILE A 129 2.56 5.75 6.89
C ILE A 129 1.10 5.59 6.51
N LYS A 130 0.63 4.35 6.47
CA LYS A 130 -0.79 4.04 6.25
C LYS A 130 -1.57 4.31 7.54
N VAL A 131 -2.63 5.12 7.45
CA VAL A 131 -3.60 5.28 8.55
C VAL A 131 -4.77 4.33 8.32
N PHE A 132 -4.91 3.34 9.19
CA PHE A 132 -5.87 2.25 9.03
C PHE A 132 -6.47 1.81 10.39
N PRO A 133 -7.77 1.51 10.47
CA PRO A 133 -8.79 1.63 9.42
C PRO A 133 -9.29 3.09 9.25
N GLY A 134 -9.26 3.60 8.03
CA GLY A 134 -9.62 5.00 7.75
C GLY A 134 -11.08 5.33 8.14
N ASN A 135 -12.03 4.43 7.85
CA ASN A 135 -13.44 4.63 8.20
C ASN A 135 -13.71 4.72 9.71
N VAL A 136 -12.80 4.23 10.55
CA VAL A 136 -12.91 4.34 12.01
C VAL A 136 -12.41 5.69 12.50
N VAL A 137 -11.28 6.15 11.96
CA VAL A 137 -10.62 7.39 12.42
C VAL A 137 -11.15 8.65 11.71
N GLY A 138 -11.63 8.50 10.49
CA GLY A 138 -12.17 9.60 9.67
C GLY A 138 -11.09 10.55 9.09
N PRO A 139 -11.47 11.42 8.13
CA PRO A 139 -10.53 12.33 7.46
C PRO A 139 -9.79 13.27 8.40
N GLY A 140 -10.44 13.73 9.48
CA GLY A 140 -9.85 14.61 10.48
C GLY A 140 -8.63 14.01 11.22
N ALA A 141 -8.46 12.69 11.18
CA ALA A 141 -7.30 12.03 11.79
C ALA A 141 -5.98 12.47 11.15
N ILE A 142 -5.96 12.69 9.84
CA ILE A 142 -4.74 13.10 9.13
C ILE A 142 -4.23 14.44 9.67
N SER A 143 -5.09 15.42 9.83
CA SER A 143 -4.72 16.71 10.45
C SER A 143 -4.25 16.55 11.89
N SER A 144 -4.88 15.64 12.66
CA SER A 144 -4.50 15.35 14.04
C SER A 144 -3.12 14.69 14.13
N PHE A 145 -2.77 13.79 13.21
CA PHE A 145 -1.42 13.23 13.10
C PHE A 145 -0.39 14.26 12.65
N LYS A 146 -0.73 15.11 11.69
CA LYS A 146 0.14 16.16 11.16
C LYS A 146 0.49 17.24 12.21
N GLY A 147 -0.37 17.46 13.21
CA GLY A 147 -0.08 18.39 14.31
C GLY A 147 1.26 18.10 14.99
N PRO A 148 1.43 16.97 15.67
CA PRO A 148 2.69 16.59 16.31
C PRO A 148 3.76 16.06 15.35
N LEU A 149 3.40 15.60 14.15
CA LEU A 149 4.27 14.96 13.17
C LEU A 149 4.18 15.61 11.79
N PRO A 150 4.51 16.92 11.67
CA PRO A 150 4.36 17.65 10.40
C PRO A 150 5.23 17.11 9.27
N GLN A 151 6.31 16.41 9.59
CA GLN A 151 7.22 15.75 8.64
C GLN A 151 6.69 14.42 8.11
N GLY A 152 5.68 13.80 8.75
CA GLY A 152 5.13 12.52 8.34
C GLY A 152 4.25 12.65 7.10
N ASP A 153 4.34 11.70 6.17
CA ASP A 153 3.40 11.54 5.07
C ASP A 153 2.42 10.43 5.38
N PHE A 154 1.13 10.71 5.27
CA PHE A 154 0.07 9.79 5.70
C PHE A 154 -0.83 9.40 4.53
N MET A 155 -1.08 8.09 4.39
CA MET A 155 -1.95 7.50 3.38
C MET A 155 -3.16 6.85 4.09
N PRO A 156 -4.34 7.46 4.10
CA PRO A 156 -5.54 6.84 4.65
C PRO A 156 -5.96 5.65 3.80
N SER A 157 -6.41 4.58 4.46
CA SER A 157 -6.90 3.37 3.79
C SER A 157 -8.00 2.72 4.64
N GLY A 158 -8.93 2.03 3.96
CA GLY A 158 -10.12 1.45 4.58
C GLY A 158 -11.30 2.42 4.63
N GLY A 159 -12.34 2.10 3.84
CA GLY A 159 -13.52 2.94 3.69
C GLY A 159 -13.32 4.19 2.82
N VAL A 160 -12.22 4.27 2.11
CA VAL A 160 -12.00 5.28 1.06
C VAL A 160 -12.43 4.69 -0.27
N ASP A 161 -13.32 5.36 -0.96
CA ASP A 161 -13.87 4.95 -2.26
C ASP A 161 -14.15 6.15 -3.16
N VAL A 162 -14.71 5.88 -4.35
CA VAL A 162 -14.99 6.92 -5.37
C VAL A 162 -16.02 7.95 -4.92
N ASP A 163 -16.87 7.62 -3.96
CA ASP A 163 -17.94 8.50 -3.47
C ASP A 163 -17.46 9.45 -2.35
N ASN A 164 -16.26 9.22 -1.80
CA ASN A 164 -15.76 9.98 -0.65
C ASN A 164 -14.28 10.40 -0.73
N VAL A 165 -13.55 9.99 -1.77
CA VAL A 165 -12.11 10.28 -1.91
C VAL A 165 -11.80 11.78 -1.87
N ASP A 166 -12.70 12.63 -2.35
CA ASP A 166 -12.58 14.10 -2.31
C ASP A 166 -12.42 14.65 -0.89
N LYS A 167 -12.99 13.97 0.10
CA LYS A 167 -12.88 14.36 1.53
C LYS A 167 -11.51 14.05 2.12
N TRP A 168 -10.78 13.11 1.51
CA TRP A 168 -9.45 12.67 1.96
C TRP A 168 -8.30 13.41 1.26
N LEU A 169 -8.56 14.02 0.10
CA LEU A 169 -7.59 14.78 -0.69
C LEU A 169 -7.52 16.27 -0.28
N LYS A 170 -8.24 16.68 0.75
CA LYS A 170 -8.22 18.02 1.35
C LYS A 170 -7.27 18.03 2.53
#